data_12b666fbd1294c93ad1e99ba14c20d93
#
_entry.id   12b666fbd1294c93ad1e99ba14c20d93
#
_cell.length_a   1.000
_cell.length_b   1.000
_cell.length_c   1.000
_cell.angle_alpha   90.00
_cell.angle_beta   90.00
_cell.angle_gamma   90.00
#
_symmetry.space_group_name_H-M   'P 1'
#
loop_
_entity.id
_entity.type
_entity.pdbx_description
1 polymer ?
#
loop_
_entity_poly.entity_id
_entity_poly.type
_entity_poly.pdbx_seq_one_letter_code
_entity_poly.pdbx_strand_id
1 'polypeptide(L)'
;MQIETPSKEKIWEMFNHICQTYDQVNRAMTGGLDQRWRKQVARLLPKKNGLSLLDCATGTADQILSIMKHTSCVQEAVGIDLADQMLAIGKKKIQATPYAQKIQLIHASALDIPFPDDTFDCVTMSFGIRNVTCPTKCLQEIYRVLKPSGRVLILESSIPSHPMIKQMHKIYLRQILPRLGGWLSDKKEAYIYLNQTIETFPSGKQFLSLLESTHFIETKMYPLLFGAVTIYQGDKVKGDLE
;
A
#
# COMPACT_ATOMS: atom_id res chain seq x y z
N MET A 1 -28.02 -16.83 2.44
CA MET A 1 -27.83 -15.47 1.93
C MET A 1 -26.40 -15.42 1.38
N GLN A 2 -26.24 -15.40 0.07
CA GLN A 2 -24.90 -15.24 -0.53
C GLN A 2 -24.43 -13.82 -0.18
N ILE A 3 -23.30 -13.71 0.50
CA ILE A 3 -22.67 -12.43 0.80
C ILE A 3 -22.00 -11.99 -0.50
N GLU A 4 -22.58 -10.99 -1.17
CA GLU A 4 -21.98 -10.38 -2.35
C GLU A 4 -20.70 -9.66 -1.91
N THR A 5 -19.56 -10.14 -2.36
CA THR A 5 -18.29 -9.43 -2.20
C THR A 5 -18.27 -8.23 -3.15
N PRO A 6 -17.85 -7.03 -2.69
CA PRO A 6 -17.79 -5.86 -3.56
C PRO A 6 -16.89 -6.10 -4.75
N SER A 7 -17.30 -5.64 -5.94
CA SER A 7 -16.44 -5.67 -7.12
C SER A 7 -15.22 -4.76 -6.90
N LYS A 8 -14.09 -5.11 -7.50
CA LYS A 8 -12.87 -4.26 -7.39
C LYS A 8 -13.09 -2.84 -7.94
N GLU A 9 -14.01 -2.67 -8.87
CA GLU A 9 -14.37 -1.37 -9.47
C GLU A 9 -14.97 -0.40 -8.45
N LYS A 10 -15.70 -0.92 -7.46
CA LYS A 10 -16.40 -0.14 -6.42
C LYS A 10 -15.84 -0.34 -5.02
N ILE A 11 -14.65 -0.94 -4.91
CA ILE A 11 -14.05 -1.24 -3.61
C ILE A 11 -13.82 0.00 -2.75
N TRP A 12 -13.58 1.16 -3.36
CA TRP A 12 -13.44 2.43 -2.66
C TRP A 12 -14.71 2.84 -1.89
N GLU A 13 -15.92 2.42 -2.34
CA GLU A 13 -17.16 2.63 -1.60
C GLU A 13 -17.12 1.91 -0.24
N MET A 14 -16.66 0.66 -0.23
CA MET A 14 -16.47 -0.09 1.02
C MET A 14 -15.49 0.61 1.96
N PHE A 15 -14.36 1.10 1.43
CA PHE A 15 -13.38 1.84 2.23
C PHE A 15 -13.95 3.15 2.78
N ASN A 16 -14.78 3.88 2.03
CA ASN A 16 -15.49 5.03 2.54
C ASN A 16 -16.40 4.68 3.72
N HIS A 17 -17.08 3.53 3.69
CA HIS A 17 -17.98 3.11 4.77
C HIS A 17 -17.25 2.69 6.05
N ILE A 18 -16.02 2.17 5.98
CA ILE A 18 -15.26 1.70 7.15
C ILE A 18 -14.23 2.71 7.64
N CYS A 19 -14.09 3.87 7.00
CA CYS A 19 -13.00 4.82 7.20
C CYS A 19 -12.81 5.25 8.66
N GLN A 20 -13.88 5.41 9.44
CA GLN A 20 -13.81 5.90 10.84
C GLN A 20 -13.11 4.91 11.78
N THR A 21 -13.25 3.62 11.54
CA THR A 21 -12.68 2.55 12.38
C THR A 21 -11.47 1.89 11.74
N TYR A 22 -11.17 2.20 10.47
CA TYR A 22 -10.17 1.52 9.66
C TYR A 22 -8.79 1.41 10.33
N ASP A 23 -8.26 2.53 10.81
CA ASP A 23 -6.93 2.54 11.44
C ASP A 23 -6.92 1.75 12.75
N GLN A 24 -7.96 1.89 13.57
CA GLN A 24 -8.08 1.18 14.85
C GLN A 24 -8.17 -0.33 14.64
N VAL A 25 -8.95 -0.74 13.66
CA VAL A 25 -9.12 -2.14 13.33
C VAL A 25 -7.83 -2.73 12.77
N ASN A 26 -7.15 -2.04 11.85
CA ASN A 26 -5.85 -2.48 11.35
C ASN A 26 -4.81 -2.62 12.46
N ARG A 27 -4.77 -1.68 13.41
CA ARG A 27 -3.92 -1.77 14.60
C ARG A 27 -4.23 -2.99 15.46
N ALA A 28 -5.50 -3.22 15.75
CA ALA A 28 -5.95 -4.37 16.54
C ALA A 28 -5.61 -5.69 15.83
N MET A 29 -5.90 -5.80 14.53
CA MET A 29 -5.64 -7.00 13.73
C MET A 29 -4.14 -7.32 13.60
N THR A 30 -3.29 -6.31 13.54
CA THR A 30 -1.85 -6.49 13.39
C THR A 30 -1.10 -6.45 14.72
N GLY A 31 -1.79 -6.23 15.84
CA GLY A 31 -1.15 -5.98 17.13
C GLY A 31 -0.20 -4.76 17.10
N GLY A 32 -0.50 -3.78 16.24
CA GLY A 32 0.32 -2.57 16.04
C GLY A 32 1.57 -2.78 15.17
N LEU A 33 1.78 -3.97 14.62
CA LEU A 33 2.94 -4.27 13.76
C LEU A 33 2.91 -3.49 12.44
N ASP A 34 1.73 -3.08 11.97
CA ASP A 34 1.56 -2.25 10.78
C ASP A 34 2.42 -0.98 10.82
N GLN A 35 2.57 -0.35 11.99
CA GLN A 35 3.44 0.83 12.16
C GLN A 35 4.92 0.49 11.96
N ARG A 36 5.37 -0.68 12.46
CA ARG A 36 6.74 -1.14 12.27
C ARG A 36 7.03 -1.45 10.80
N TRP A 37 6.06 -2.04 10.09
CA TRP A 37 6.19 -2.34 8.67
C TRP A 37 6.28 -1.05 7.83
N ARG A 38 5.43 -0.06 8.11
CA ARG A 38 5.50 1.26 7.45
C ARG A 38 6.82 1.98 7.72
N LYS A 39 7.35 1.86 8.93
CA LYS A 39 8.70 2.35 9.26
C LYS A 39 9.79 1.64 8.46
N GLN A 40 9.65 0.35 8.16
CA GLN A 40 10.61 -0.35 7.30
C GLN A 40 10.56 0.16 5.86
N VAL A 41 9.38 0.49 5.32
CA VAL A 41 9.27 1.17 4.02
C VAL A 41 10.07 2.47 4.02
N ALA A 42 9.96 3.30 5.06
CA ALA A 42 10.74 4.53 5.17
C ALA A 42 12.26 4.32 5.13
N ARG A 43 12.76 3.18 5.64
CA ARG A 43 14.19 2.84 5.63
C ARG A 43 14.71 2.39 4.26
N LEU A 44 13.82 1.96 3.37
CA LEU A 44 14.14 1.48 2.04
C LEU A 44 14.08 2.57 0.97
N LEU A 45 13.68 3.79 1.33
CA LEU A 45 13.71 4.94 0.43
C LEU A 45 15.10 5.15 -0.17
N PRO A 46 15.22 5.73 -1.37
CA PRO A 46 16.50 6.11 -1.94
C PRO A 46 17.31 6.98 -0.96
N LYS A 47 18.61 6.72 -0.84
CA LYS A 47 19.53 7.48 0.01
C LYS A 47 19.93 8.81 -0.66
N LYS A 48 18.96 9.68 -0.85
CA LYS A 48 19.12 11.00 -1.49
C LYS A 48 18.27 12.01 -0.71
N ASN A 49 18.73 13.23 -0.54
CA ASN A 49 17.93 14.31 0.04
C ASN A 49 17.05 14.99 -1.00
N GLY A 50 15.98 15.63 -0.56
CA GLY A 50 15.09 16.37 -1.44
C GLY A 50 14.18 15.50 -2.31
N LEU A 51 13.82 14.30 -1.82
CA LEU A 51 12.96 13.38 -2.56
C LEU A 51 11.53 13.94 -2.73
N SER A 52 11.01 13.84 -3.95
CA SER A 52 9.57 13.92 -4.24
C SER A 52 8.95 12.52 -4.13
N LEU A 53 7.92 12.39 -3.28
CA LEU A 53 7.27 11.11 -2.96
C LEU A 53 5.82 11.11 -3.46
N LEU A 54 5.41 10.03 -4.12
CA LEU A 54 4.01 9.70 -4.34
C LEU A 54 3.62 8.48 -3.50
N ASP A 55 2.45 8.51 -2.84
CA ASP A 55 1.85 7.36 -2.17
C ASP A 55 0.51 7.03 -2.82
N CYS A 56 0.45 5.90 -3.51
CA CYS A 56 -0.75 5.41 -4.19
C CYS A 56 -1.64 4.63 -3.22
N ALA A 57 -2.97 4.79 -3.35
CA ALA A 57 -3.94 4.25 -2.39
C ALA A 57 -3.56 4.64 -0.95
N THR A 58 -3.34 5.94 -0.76
CA THR A 58 -2.80 6.49 0.50
C THR A 58 -3.77 6.37 1.68
N GLY A 59 -5.07 6.21 1.42
CA GLY A 59 -6.11 6.08 2.43
C GLY A 59 -6.10 7.23 3.43
N THR A 60 -5.89 6.91 4.70
CA THR A 60 -5.81 7.87 5.81
C THR A 60 -4.41 8.50 5.98
N ALA A 61 -3.53 8.38 4.99
CA ALA A 61 -2.16 8.89 4.92
C ALA A 61 -1.17 8.30 5.94
N ASP A 62 -1.45 7.16 6.54
CA ASP A 62 -0.57 6.54 7.56
C ASP A 62 0.83 6.22 7.02
N GLN A 63 0.95 5.84 5.73
CA GLN A 63 2.26 5.56 5.13
C GLN A 63 3.09 6.83 4.95
N ILE A 64 2.51 7.88 4.38
CA ILE A 64 3.20 9.18 4.21
C ILE A 64 3.63 9.72 5.58
N LEU A 65 2.73 9.75 6.57
CA LEU A 65 3.03 10.23 7.92
C LEU A 65 4.14 9.40 8.59
N SER A 66 4.14 8.09 8.39
CA SER A 66 5.23 7.24 8.87
C SER A 66 6.56 7.58 8.21
N ILE A 67 6.58 7.83 6.91
CA ILE A 67 7.79 8.22 6.18
C ILE A 67 8.30 9.57 6.72
N MET A 68 7.47 10.60 6.75
CA MET A 68 7.85 11.94 7.20
C MET A 68 8.38 11.95 8.64
N LYS A 69 7.84 11.08 9.50
CA LYS A 69 8.30 10.93 10.90
C LYS A 69 9.66 10.27 11.03
N HIS A 70 10.02 9.35 10.13
CA HIS A 70 11.20 8.50 10.28
C HIS A 70 12.35 8.82 9.34
N THR A 71 12.18 9.82 8.45
CA THR A 71 13.24 10.30 7.56
C THR A 71 13.07 11.79 7.27
N SER A 72 14.18 12.49 7.08
CA SER A 72 14.22 13.88 6.63
C SER A 72 14.51 14.02 5.13
N CYS A 73 14.67 12.91 4.42
CA CYS A 73 15.07 12.95 2.99
C CYS A 73 13.94 13.37 2.04
N VAL A 74 12.66 13.29 2.47
CA VAL A 74 11.50 13.69 1.66
C VAL A 74 11.25 15.19 1.82
N GLN A 75 11.27 15.90 0.69
CA GLN A 75 10.99 17.34 0.62
C GLN A 75 9.48 17.59 0.53
N GLU A 76 8.81 16.85 -0.34
CA GLU A 76 7.38 16.95 -0.59
C GLU A 76 6.78 15.56 -0.84
N ALA A 77 5.52 15.39 -0.49
CA ALA A 77 4.80 14.14 -0.71
C ALA A 77 3.39 14.42 -1.24
N VAL A 78 2.96 13.58 -2.17
CA VAL A 78 1.59 13.55 -2.66
C VAL A 78 0.99 12.19 -2.34
N GLY A 79 -0.25 12.17 -1.82
CA GLY A 79 -1.04 10.96 -1.65
C GLY A 79 -2.23 10.97 -2.59
N ILE A 80 -2.48 9.87 -3.30
CA ILE A 80 -3.67 9.70 -4.13
C ILE A 80 -4.53 8.54 -3.64
N ASP A 81 -5.85 8.72 -3.67
CA ASP A 81 -6.82 7.67 -3.35
C ASP A 81 -8.17 7.97 -4.03
N LEU A 82 -8.99 6.94 -4.24
CA LEU A 82 -10.36 7.06 -4.74
C LEU A 82 -11.39 7.25 -3.62
N ALA A 83 -11.02 6.94 -2.38
CA ALA A 83 -11.91 6.99 -1.23
C ALA A 83 -11.86 8.37 -0.56
N ASP A 84 -12.79 9.27 -0.92
CA ASP A 84 -12.84 10.65 -0.43
C ASP A 84 -12.91 10.76 1.10
N GLN A 85 -13.65 9.85 1.76
CA GLN A 85 -13.77 9.82 3.21
C GLN A 85 -12.43 9.47 3.89
N MET A 86 -11.66 8.56 3.28
CA MET A 86 -10.30 8.24 3.73
C MET A 86 -9.38 9.46 3.60
N LEU A 87 -9.42 10.13 2.44
CA LEU A 87 -8.63 11.35 2.21
C LEU A 87 -9.01 12.46 3.20
N ALA A 88 -10.31 12.61 3.54
CA ALA A 88 -10.75 13.60 4.53
C ALA A 88 -10.16 13.33 5.92
N ILE A 89 -10.08 12.06 6.35
CA ILE A 89 -9.41 11.68 7.60
C ILE A 89 -7.91 11.94 7.49
N GLY A 90 -7.28 11.56 6.37
CA GLY A 90 -5.87 11.82 6.11
C GLY A 90 -5.52 13.31 6.21
N LYS A 91 -6.32 14.18 5.58
CA LYS A 91 -6.15 15.64 5.67
C LYS A 91 -6.17 16.15 7.10
N LYS A 92 -7.13 15.70 7.93
CA LYS A 92 -7.18 16.06 9.36
C LYS A 92 -5.94 15.60 10.12
N LYS A 93 -5.48 14.36 9.86
CA LYS A 93 -4.26 13.83 10.50
C LYS A 93 -3.03 14.64 10.11
N ILE A 94 -2.86 14.97 8.83
CA ILE A 94 -1.74 15.75 8.31
C ILE A 94 -1.73 17.16 8.94
N GLN A 95 -2.87 17.82 9.00
CA GLN A 95 -3.00 19.16 9.60
C GLN A 95 -2.55 19.22 11.06
N ALA A 96 -2.65 18.12 11.80
CA ALA A 96 -2.19 18.00 13.18
C ALA A 96 -0.68 17.73 13.31
N THR A 97 0.09 17.77 12.21
CA THR A 97 1.53 17.49 12.20
C THR A 97 2.34 18.68 11.69
N PRO A 98 3.65 18.75 11.98
CA PRO A 98 4.54 19.75 11.41
C PRO A 98 4.79 19.59 9.89
N TYR A 99 4.23 18.55 9.27
CA TYR A 99 4.42 18.22 7.85
C TYR A 99 3.28 18.74 6.97
N ALA A 100 2.31 19.48 7.51
CA ALA A 100 1.11 19.89 6.80
C ALA A 100 1.39 20.62 5.48
N GLN A 101 2.43 21.45 5.44
CA GLN A 101 2.82 22.20 4.24
C GLN A 101 3.61 21.37 3.20
N LYS A 102 4.01 20.15 3.55
CA LYS A 102 4.81 19.27 2.69
C LYS A 102 4.00 18.13 2.07
N ILE A 103 2.74 17.97 2.46
CA ILE A 103 1.91 16.83 2.05
C ILE A 103 0.62 17.32 1.41
N GLN A 104 0.38 16.88 0.18
CA GLN A 104 -0.86 17.10 -0.53
C GLN A 104 -1.62 15.78 -0.70
N LEU A 105 -2.96 15.80 -0.53
CA LEU A 105 -3.82 14.65 -0.83
C LEU A 105 -4.79 15.01 -1.96
N ILE A 106 -4.87 14.12 -2.96
CA ILE A 106 -5.62 14.32 -4.21
C ILE A 106 -6.52 13.10 -4.42
N HIS A 107 -7.77 13.35 -4.84
CA HIS A 107 -8.66 12.30 -5.33
C HIS A 107 -8.24 11.90 -6.74
N ALA A 108 -7.64 10.72 -6.90
CA ALA A 108 -7.18 10.20 -8.18
C ALA A 108 -7.03 8.68 -8.14
N SER A 109 -7.05 8.08 -9.34
CA SER A 109 -6.85 6.64 -9.53
C SER A 109 -5.36 6.30 -9.70
N ALA A 110 -4.92 5.22 -9.08
CA ALA A 110 -3.59 4.65 -9.35
C ALA A 110 -3.50 3.97 -10.74
N LEU A 111 -4.62 3.85 -11.47
CA LEU A 111 -4.67 3.35 -12.85
C LEU A 111 -4.55 4.48 -13.88
N ASP A 112 -4.60 5.74 -13.44
CA ASP A 112 -4.49 6.94 -14.27
C ASP A 112 -3.97 8.07 -13.36
N ILE A 113 -2.65 8.09 -13.15
CA ILE A 113 -2.00 8.98 -12.20
C ILE A 113 -1.88 10.38 -12.84
N PRO A 114 -2.50 11.44 -12.24
CA PRO A 114 -2.61 12.76 -12.86
C PRO A 114 -1.31 13.59 -12.73
N PHE A 115 -0.19 12.98 -13.07
CA PHE A 115 1.11 13.62 -13.08
C PHE A 115 1.88 13.25 -14.35
N PRO A 116 2.76 14.14 -14.84
CA PRO A 116 3.64 13.85 -15.97
C PRO A 116 4.57 12.66 -15.70
N ASP A 117 5.18 12.16 -16.76
CA ASP A 117 6.27 11.19 -16.68
C ASP A 117 7.42 11.78 -15.84
N ASP A 118 8.22 10.94 -15.22
CA ASP A 118 9.47 11.31 -14.54
C ASP A 118 9.32 12.39 -13.46
N THR A 119 8.21 12.37 -12.71
CA THR A 119 7.89 13.37 -11.69
C THR A 119 8.44 13.02 -10.31
N PHE A 120 8.38 11.75 -9.89
CA PHE A 120 8.67 11.34 -8.52
C PHE A 120 9.97 10.56 -8.39
N ASP A 121 10.71 10.83 -7.32
CA ASP A 121 11.91 10.06 -6.97
C ASP A 121 11.57 8.70 -6.35
N CYS A 122 10.42 8.62 -5.66
CA CYS A 122 9.94 7.38 -5.05
C CYS A 122 8.41 7.31 -5.09
N VAL A 123 7.89 6.12 -5.36
CA VAL A 123 6.46 5.80 -5.22
C VAL A 123 6.29 4.73 -4.16
N THR A 124 5.34 4.93 -3.25
CA THR A 124 4.94 3.92 -2.27
C THR A 124 3.49 3.51 -2.46
N MET A 125 3.16 2.27 -2.09
CA MET A 125 1.79 1.79 -2.01
C MET A 125 1.69 0.75 -0.90
N SER A 126 0.79 0.96 0.07
CA SER A 126 0.68 0.07 1.22
C SER A 126 -0.71 -0.52 1.33
N PHE A 127 -0.81 -1.86 1.20
CA PHE A 127 -2.05 -2.64 1.29
C PHE A 127 -3.12 -2.23 0.26
N GLY A 128 -2.69 -1.65 -0.87
CA GLY A 128 -3.54 -1.11 -1.92
C GLY A 128 -3.58 -1.94 -3.19
N ILE A 129 -2.43 -2.49 -3.64
CA ILE A 129 -2.26 -3.07 -4.98
C ILE A 129 -3.20 -4.27 -5.24
N ARG A 130 -3.53 -5.08 -4.24
CA ARG A 130 -4.46 -6.21 -4.39
C ARG A 130 -5.89 -5.77 -4.70
N ASN A 131 -6.23 -4.52 -4.39
CA ASN A 131 -7.58 -3.96 -4.53
C ASN A 131 -7.79 -3.28 -5.88
N VAL A 132 -6.73 -2.97 -6.64
CA VAL A 132 -6.90 -2.38 -7.98
C VAL A 132 -7.40 -3.41 -8.98
N THR A 133 -8.17 -2.95 -9.96
CA THR A 133 -8.76 -3.82 -11.00
C THR A 133 -7.70 -4.43 -11.90
N CYS A 134 -6.65 -3.68 -12.23
CA CYS A 134 -5.55 -4.10 -13.08
C CYS A 134 -4.19 -3.76 -12.46
N PRO A 135 -3.58 -4.67 -11.67
CA PRO A 135 -2.27 -4.44 -11.04
C PRO A 135 -1.16 -4.11 -12.05
N THR A 136 -1.17 -4.75 -13.23
CA THR A 136 -0.19 -4.47 -14.28
C THR A 136 -0.27 -3.02 -14.75
N LYS A 137 -1.47 -2.50 -15.04
CA LYS A 137 -1.66 -1.11 -15.44
C LYS A 137 -1.25 -0.14 -14.31
N CYS A 138 -1.57 -0.47 -13.07
CA CYS A 138 -1.15 0.32 -11.92
C CYS A 138 0.40 0.43 -11.84
N LEU A 139 1.10 -0.69 -12.02
CA LEU A 139 2.57 -0.71 -12.01
C LEU A 139 3.16 0.04 -13.21
N GLN A 140 2.53 -0.02 -14.39
CA GLN A 140 2.94 0.76 -15.55
C GLN A 140 2.80 2.26 -15.31
N GLU A 141 1.70 2.72 -14.70
CA GLU A 141 1.52 4.12 -14.32
C GLU A 141 2.52 4.57 -13.27
N ILE A 142 2.80 3.71 -12.26
CA ILE A 142 3.85 3.95 -11.26
C ILE A 142 5.22 4.08 -11.95
N TYR A 143 5.52 3.18 -12.90
CA TYR A 143 6.77 3.23 -13.66
C TYR A 143 6.88 4.51 -14.49
N ARG A 144 5.80 4.92 -15.13
CA ARG A 144 5.73 6.14 -15.95
C ARG A 144 6.08 7.38 -15.14
N VAL A 145 5.46 7.56 -13.98
CA VAL A 145 5.64 8.78 -13.15
C VAL A 145 6.93 8.78 -12.33
N LEU A 146 7.62 7.64 -12.21
CA LEU A 146 8.93 7.57 -11.57
C LEU A 146 10.00 8.18 -12.46
N LYS A 147 10.89 9.00 -11.89
CA LYS A 147 12.11 9.48 -12.54
C LYS A 147 13.05 8.32 -12.87
N PRO A 148 13.94 8.47 -13.85
CA PRO A 148 15.05 7.54 -14.04
C PRO A 148 15.79 7.28 -12.71
N SER A 149 16.10 6.03 -12.42
CA SER A 149 16.64 5.56 -11.13
C SER A 149 15.71 5.75 -9.92
N GLY A 150 14.45 6.13 -10.14
CA GLY A 150 13.42 6.21 -9.10
C GLY A 150 13.01 4.83 -8.61
N ARG A 151 12.46 4.75 -7.41
CA ARG A 151 12.15 3.50 -6.70
C ARG A 151 10.68 3.36 -6.39
N VAL A 152 10.11 2.17 -6.63
CA VAL A 152 8.82 1.77 -6.09
C VAL A 152 9.01 0.88 -4.85
N LEU A 153 8.18 1.11 -3.81
CA LEU A 153 8.10 0.29 -2.62
C LEU A 153 6.64 -0.08 -2.35
N ILE A 154 6.33 -1.37 -2.44
CA ILE A 154 4.98 -1.88 -2.23
C ILE A 154 4.97 -2.76 -0.98
N LEU A 155 4.25 -2.32 0.05
CA LEU A 155 3.97 -3.10 1.26
C LEU A 155 2.64 -3.81 1.10
N GLU A 156 2.64 -5.14 1.07
CA GLU A 156 1.40 -5.90 0.84
C GLU A 156 1.36 -7.19 1.66
N SER A 157 0.14 -7.64 1.94
CA SER A 157 -0.12 -8.95 2.54
C SER A 157 0.35 -10.04 1.60
N SER A 158 0.91 -11.10 2.16
CA SER A 158 1.46 -12.20 1.40
C SER A 158 1.23 -13.54 2.08
N ILE A 159 1.44 -14.63 1.36
CA ILE A 159 1.29 -15.97 1.90
C ILE A 159 2.68 -16.53 2.26
N PRO A 160 2.91 -16.92 3.53
CA PRO A 160 4.16 -17.54 3.94
C PRO A 160 4.55 -18.74 3.08
N SER A 161 5.83 -18.86 2.75
CA SER A 161 6.34 -19.98 1.94
C SER A 161 6.49 -21.26 2.75
N HIS A 162 6.80 -21.16 4.05
CA HIS A 162 6.96 -22.32 4.93
C HIS A 162 5.61 -23.00 5.19
N PRO A 163 5.45 -24.32 4.93
CA PRO A 163 4.13 -24.99 4.97
C PRO A 163 3.38 -24.85 6.29
N MET A 164 4.05 -25.02 7.42
CA MET A 164 3.45 -24.92 8.75
C MET A 164 2.97 -23.49 9.04
N ILE A 165 3.80 -22.48 8.74
CA ILE A 165 3.43 -21.06 8.95
C ILE A 165 2.29 -20.68 8.01
N LYS A 166 2.33 -21.14 6.77
CA LYS A 166 1.24 -20.97 5.80
C LYS A 166 -0.09 -21.53 6.33
N GLN A 167 -0.08 -22.71 6.93
CA GLN A 167 -1.28 -23.29 7.49
C GLN A 167 -1.80 -22.48 8.69
N MET A 168 -0.93 -22.07 9.60
CA MET A 168 -1.30 -21.21 10.74
C MET A 168 -1.86 -19.86 10.26
N HIS A 169 -1.23 -19.26 9.25
CA HIS A 169 -1.68 -17.99 8.67
C HIS A 169 -3.07 -18.15 8.01
N LYS A 170 -3.34 -19.25 7.30
CA LYS A 170 -4.68 -19.52 6.76
C LYS A 170 -5.73 -19.69 7.85
N ILE A 171 -5.40 -20.35 8.95
CA ILE A 171 -6.33 -20.49 10.10
C ILE A 171 -6.61 -19.08 10.68
N TYR A 172 -5.58 -18.26 10.86
CA TYR A 172 -5.74 -16.87 11.30
C TYR A 172 -6.69 -16.09 10.38
N LEU A 173 -6.43 -16.09 9.08
CA LEU A 173 -7.24 -15.37 8.08
C LEU A 173 -8.69 -15.84 8.03
N ARG A 174 -8.92 -17.16 8.12
CA ARG A 174 -10.25 -17.75 7.91
C ARG A 174 -11.10 -17.80 9.16
N GLN A 175 -10.48 -17.95 10.34
CA GLN A 175 -11.21 -18.18 11.59
C GLN A 175 -11.09 -17.04 12.60
N ILE A 176 -9.92 -16.44 12.75
CA ILE A 176 -9.66 -15.44 13.77
C ILE A 176 -10.04 -14.05 13.25
N LEU A 177 -9.53 -13.69 12.09
CA LEU A 177 -9.70 -12.37 11.48
C LEU A 177 -11.17 -11.96 11.30
N PRO A 178 -12.08 -12.81 10.75
CA PRO A 178 -13.49 -12.43 10.60
C PRO A 178 -14.23 -12.28 11.94
N ARG A 179 -13.82 -13.02 12.99
CA ARG A 179 -14.40 -12.89 14.32
C ARG A 179 -13.98 -11.59 15.00
N LEU A 180 -12.68 -11.27 14.93
CA LEU A 180 -12.14 -10.00 15.45
C LEU A 180 -12.76 -8.81 14.71
N GLY A 181 -12.82 -8.90 13.38
CA GLY A 181 -13.43 -7.87 12.57
C GLY A 181 -14.91 -7.65 12.84
N GLY A 182 -15.68 -8.72 13.00
CA GLY A 182 -17.09 -8.65 13.36
C GLY A 182 -17.35 -8.13 14.78
N TRP A 183 -16.40 -8.24 15.69
CA TRP A 183 -16.48 -7.67 17.04
C TRP A 183 -16.10 -6.18 17.10
N LEU A 184 -15.15 -5.77 16.24
CA LEU A 184 -14.64 -4.39 16.20
C LEU A 184 -15.42 -3.49 15.22
N SER A 185 -16.13 -4.08 14.27
CA SER A 185 -16.95 -3.34 13.30
C SER A 185 -18.09 -4.25 12.79
N ASP A 186 -19.29 -3.69 12.59
CA ASP A 186 -20.46 -4.40 12.05
C ASP A 186 -20.29 -4.83 10.57
N LYS A 187 -19.07 -4.76 10.01
CA LYS A 187 -18.78 -4.95 8.58
C LYS A 187 -18.06 -6.27 8.29
N LYS A 188 -18.70 -7.40 8.61
CA LYS A 188 -18.17 -8.75 8.37
C LYS A 188 -17.74 -8.99 6.90
N GLU A 189 -18.43 -8.36 5.95
CA GLU A 189 -18.17 -8.47 4.52
C GLU A 189 -16.78 -7.95 4.11
N ALA A 190 -16.32 -6.85 4.71
CA ALA A 190 -14.98 -6.30 4.45
C ALA A 190 -13.85 -7.27 4.83
N TYR A 191 -14.04 -8.09 5.87
CA TYR A 191 -13.04 -9.07 6.32
C TYR A 191 -13.06 -10.35 5.50
N ILE A 192 -14.22 -10.74 4.98
CA ILE A 192 -14.34 -11.83 4.00
C ILE A 192 -13.62 -11.44 2.72
N TYR A 193 -13.87 -10.22 2.22
CA TYR A 193 -13.16 -9.66 1.07
C TYR A 193 -11.65 -9.61 1.28
N LEU A 194 -11.20 -9.10 2.44
CA LEU A 194 -9.79 -9.06 2.80
C LEU A 194 -9.13 -10.43 2.72
N ASN A 195 -9.76 -11.46 3.29
CA ASN A 195 -9.25 -12.82 3.26
C ASN A 195 -9.14 -13.36 1.83
N GLN A 196 -10.20 -13.22 1.03
CA GLN A 196 -10.22 -13.69 -0.35
C GLN A 196 -9.13 -13.03 -1.19
N THR A 197 -8.97 -11.71 -1.06
CA THR A 197 -7.98 -10.96 -1.82
C THR A 197 -6.55 -11.32 -1.43
N ILE A 198 -6.26 -11.56 -0.15
CA ILE A 198 -4.93 -12.02 0.30
C ILE A 198 -4.60 -13.41 -0.26
N GLU A 199 -5.58 -14.34 -0.27
CA GLU A 199 -5.34 -15.71 -0.73
C GLU A 199 -5.16 -15.82 -2.26
N THR A 200 -5.76 -14.92 -3.02
CA THR A 200 -5.77 -14.98 -4.50
C THR A 200 -4.74 -14.06 -5.16
N PHE A 201 -4.26 -13.03 -4.43
CA PHE A 201 -3.31 -12.08 -5.00
C PHE A 201 -1.90 -12.68 -5.14
N PRO A 202 -1.20 -12.44 -6.26
CA PRO A 202 0.18 -12.90 -6.43
C PRO A 202 1.09 -12.41 -5.31
N SER A 203 1.90 -13.30 -4.74
CA SER A 203 2.84 -12.93 -3.67
C SER A 203 4.20 -13.60 -3.85
N GLY A 204 5.22 -13.12 -3.13
CA GLY A 204 6.57 -13.65 -3.22
C GLY A 204 7.17 -13.48 -4.62
N LYS A 205 7.71 -14.55 -5.19
CA LYS A 205 8.33 -14.54 -6.52
C LYS A 205 7.36 -14.19 -7.64
N GLN A 206 6.07 -14.57 -7.52
CA GLN A 206 5.06 -14.21 -8.53
C GLN A 206 4.86 -12.70 -8.63
N PHE A 207 4.90 -11.98 -7.50
CA PHE A 207 4.79 -10.53 -7.52
C PHE A 207 6.09 -9.86 -8.03
N LEU A 208 7.28 -10.42 -7.74
CA LEU A 208 8.53 -9.95 -8.36
C LEU A 208 8.47 -10.09 -9.90
N SER A 209 8.03 -11.23 -10.42
CA SER A 209 7.85 -11.40 -11.86
C SER A 209 6.84 -10.40 -12.45
N LEU A 210 5.81 -10.01 -11.70
CA LEU A 210 4.89 -8.96 -12.12
C LEU A 210 5.57 -7.59 -12.21
N LEU A 211 6.42 -7.23 -11.24
CA LEU A 211 7.25 -6.01 -11.31
C LEU A 211 8.19 -6.03 -12.51
N GLU A 212 8.89 -7.14 -12.73
CA GLU A 212 9.82 -7.31 -13.84
C GLU A 212 9.11 -7.20 -15.21
N SER A 213 7.89 -7.75 -15.32
CA SER A 213 7.07 -7.63 -16.53
C SER A 213 6.62 -6.21 -16.85
N THR A 214 6.71 -5.30 -15.88
CA THR A 214 6.41 -3.86 -16.03
C THR A 214 7.67 -2.99 -16.04
N HIS A 215 8.79 -3.57 -16.48
CA HIS A 215 10.09 -2.94 -16.72
C HIS A 215 10.88 -2.51 -15.47
N PHE A 216 10.44 -2.85 -14.26
CA PHE A 216 11.26 -2.62 -13.07
C PHE A 216 12.46 -3.56 -13.05
N ILE A 217 13.61 -3.01 -12.64
CA ILE A 217 14.87 -3.72 -12.45
C ILE A 217 15.25 -3.73 -10.97
N GLU A 218 16.32 -4.45 -10.62
CA GLU A 218 16.81 -4.57 -9.23
C GLU A 218 15.70 -4.97 -8.25
N THR A 219 14.78 -5.84 -8.71
CA THR A 219 13.63 -6.26 -7.92
C THR A 219 14.06 -7.05 -6.70
N LYS A 220 13.52 -6.67 -5.53
CA LYS A 220 13.81 -7.31 -4.24
C LYS A 220 12.54 -7.48 -3.44
N MET A 221 12.55 -8.48 -2.56
CA MET A 221 11.47 -8.65 -1.57
C MET A 221 12.05 -8.76 -0.17
N TYR A 222 11.36 -8.14 0.79
CA TYR A 222 11.71 -8.14 2.20
C TYR A 222 10.53 -8.73 2.98
N PRO A 223 10.55 -10.06 3.24
CA PRO A 223 9.48 -10.72 4.00
C PRO A 223 9.48 -10.22 5.45
N LEU A 224 8.29 -9.91 5.95
CA LEU A 224 8.01 -9.51 7.32
C LEU A 224 7.06 -10.51 7.96
N LEU A 225 7.06 -10.62 9.27
CA LEU A 225 6.19 -11.56 10.01
C LEU A 225 6.18 -12.96 9.36
N PHE A 226 7.35 -13.55 9.21
CA PHE A 226 7.52 -14.87 8.59
C PHE A 226 6.94 -15.00 7.16
N GLY A 227 6.81 -13.88 6.44
CA GLY A 227 6.28 -13.84 5.09
C GLY A 227 4.75 -13.65 5.00
N ALA A 228 4.07 -13.32 6.11
CA ALA A 228 2.64 -12.94 6.05
C ALA A 228 2.43 -11.53 5.49
N VAL A 229 3.47 -10.71 5.48
CA VAL A 229 3.54 -9.40 4.85
C VAL A 229 4.88 -9.29 4.17
N THR A 230 4.94 -8.60 3.03
CA THR A 230 6.19 -8.42 2.29
C THR A 230 6.28 -6.99 1.75
N ILE A 231 7.47 -6.39 1.84
CA ILE A 231 7.78 -5.17 1.09
C ILE A 231 8.47 -5.62 -0.20
N TYR A 232 7.95 -5.16 -1.32
CA TYR A 232 8.54 -5.35 -2.65
C TYR A 232 9.16 -4.04 -3.11
N GLN A 233 10.35 -4.13 -3.68
CA GLN A 233 11.11 -3.04 -4.27
C GLN A 233 11.32 -3.31 -5.74
N GLY A 234 11.25 -2.26 -6.55
CA GLY A 234 11.73 -2.23 -7.92
C GLY A 234 12.29 -0.85 -8.22
N ASP A 235 13.30 -0.77 -9.06
CA ASP A 235 13.91 0.49 -9.46
C ASP A 235 13.64 0.71 -10.97
N LYS A 236 13.37 1.96 -11.38
CA LYS A 236 13.27 2.33 -12.79
C LYS A 236 14.67 2.37 -13.40
N VAL A 237 14.81 1.95 -14.65
CA VAL A 237 16.08 2.00 -15.40
C VAL A 237 16.68 3.39 -15.32
N LYS A 238 17.99 3.48 -15.23
CA LYS A 238 18.70 4.76 -15.39
C LYS A 238 18.41 5.27 -16.80
N GLY A 239 18.01 6.53 -16.93
CA GLY A 239 17.99 7.16 -18.24
C GLY A 239 19.39 7.13 -18.84
N ASP A 240 19.50 6.94 -20.14
CA ASP A 240 20.76 7.17 -20.84
C ASP A 240 21.18 8.61 -20.53
N LEU A 241 22.40 8.75 -20.03
CA LEU A 241 23.03 10.06 -19.90
C LEU A 241 23.29 10.53 -21.33
N GLU A 242 22.41 11.39 -21.88
CA GLU A 242 22.74 12.17 -23.07
C GLU A 242 23.91 13.10 -22.80
#